data_138c1038cb50f198ff3818696109922a
#
_entry.id   138c1038cb50f198ff3818696109922a
#
_cell.length_a   1.000
_cell.length_b   1.000
_cell.length_c   1.000
_cell.angle_alpha   90.00
_cell.angle_beta   90.00
_cell.angle_gamma   90.00
#
_symmetry.space_group_name_H-M   'P 1'
#
loop_
_entity.id
_entity.type
_entity.pdbx_description
1 polymer ?
#
loop_
_entity_poly.entity_id
_entity_poly.type
_entity_poly.pdbx_seq_one_letter_code
_entity_poly.pdbx_strand_id
1 'polypeptide(L)'
;TVRLLVKDLNFDKISPFLPTLSLKAAWNVMKENNMKTLPVADANNHLLGVLSVSNLTSCYMDMWDNTILSKSNTTLENILDTLSATACYVNEAVKTFPGKIVVSAMDPKSMVDHINAGDIAIVGDREEAQVALIDKKVSLMIVTGSHTPSENIITLARENGVTVIVTPHDSFTTSRLIVQS
;
A
#
# COMPACT_ATOMS: atom_id res chain seq x y z
N THR A 1 18.69 -6.30 54.05
CA THR A 1 18.54 -6.23 52.59
C THR A 1 17.33 -5.35 52.28
N VAL A 2 17.55 -4.16 51.76
CA VAL A 2 16.48 -3.25 51.33
C VAL A 2 15.84 -3.86 50.08
N ARG A 3 14.57 -4.22 50.16
CA ARG A 3 13.82 -4.76 49.03
C ARG A 3 13.05 -3.61 48.40
N LEU A 4 13.55 -3.08 47.27
CA LEU A 4 12.87 -2.07 46.48
C LEU A 4 11.65 -2.70 45.78
N LEU A 5 10.51 -2.01 45.89
CA LEU A 5 9.27 -2.37 45.23
C LEU A 5 8.98 -1.37 44.11
N VAL A 6 8.15 -1.76 43.11
CA VAL A 6 7.78 -0.87 42.00
C VAL A 6 7.18 0.45 42.48
N LYS A 7 6.39 0.43 43.56
CA LYS A 7 5.82 1.63 44.19
C LYS A 7 6.86 2.62 44.73
N ASP A 8 8.09 2.16 44.98
CA ASP A 8 9.18 2.97 45.52
C ASP A 8 9.96 3.68 44.39
N LEU A 9 9.63 3.37 43.13
CA LEU A 9 10.20 4.01 41.96
C LEU A 9 9.35 5.20 41.55
N ASN A 10 10.03 6.26 41.09
CA ASN A 10 9.33 7.35 40.43
C ASN A 10 9.00 6.92 39.00
N PHE A 11 7.71 6.82 38.67
CA PHE A 11 7.24 6.45 37.35
C PHE A 11 6.14 7.40 36.89
N ASP A 12 6.07 7.61 35.58
CA ASP A 12 5.06 8.46 34.97
C ASP A 12 3.68 7.78 35.05
N LYS A 13 2.69 8.52 35.53
CA LYS A 13 1.29 8.08 35.53
C LYS A 13 0.68 8.41 34.22
N ILE A 14 0.33 7.37 33.46
CA ILE A 14 -0.29 7.48 32.14
C ILE A 14 -1.74 7.06 32.27
N SER A 15 -2.66 7.89 31.79
CA SER A 15 -4.07 7.51 31.65
C SER A 15 -4.24 6.48 30.55
N PRO A 16 -4.96 5.38 30.79
CA PRO A 16 -5.23 4.39 29.76
C PRO A 16 -6.17 4.94 28.69
N PHE A 17 -6.10 4.38 27.50
CA PHE A 17 -6.91 4.74 26.36
C PHE A 17 -7.94 3.65 26.06
N LEU A 18 -9.11 4.04 25.58
CA LEU A 18 -10.15 3.11 25.18
C LEU A 18 -9.75 2.36 23.89
N PRO A 19 -10.16 1.09 23.72
CA PRO A 19 -9.87 0.31 22.51
C PRO A 19 -10.54 0.87 21.24
N THR A 20 -11.45 1.81 21.38
CA THR A 20 -12.13 2.53 20.28
C THR A 20 -11.33 3.72 19.74
N LEU A 21 -10.18 4.04 20.34
CA LEU A 21 -9.32 5.10 19.83
C LEU A 21 -8.77 4.73 18.46
N SER A 22 -8.80 5.66 17.50
CA SER A 22 -8.22 5.41 16.18
C SER A 22 -6.70 5.24 16.25
N LEU A 23 -6.12 4.40 15.37
CA LEU A 23 -4.66 4.20 15.31
C LEU A 23 -3.92 5.52 15.05
N LYS A 24 -4.48 6.42 14.25
CA LYS A 24 -3.92 7.75 14.00
C LYS A 24 -3.87 8.59 15.28
N ALA A 25 -4.94 8.58 16.07
CA ALA A 25 -4.99 9.31 17.33
C ALA A 25 -4.01 8.70 18.36
N ALA A 26 -3.93 7.37 18.45
CA ALA A 26 -2.95 6.67 19.28
C ALA A 26 -1.51 7.05 18.91
N TRP A 27 -1.18 7.06 17.60
CA TRP A 27 0.12 7.49 17.09
C TRP A 27 0.46 8.93 17.49
N ASN A 28 -0.48 9.86 17.32
CA ASN A 28 -0.27 11.27 17.67
C ASN A 28 0.04 11.43 19.17
N VAL A 29 -0.72 10.77 20.04
CA VAL A 29 -0.48 10.80 21.49
C VAL A 29 0.90 10.24 21.84
N MET A 30 1.29 9.11 21.24
CA MET A 30 2.61 8.51 21.48
C MET A 30 3.73 9.43 21.02
N LYS A 31 3.58 10.07 19.87
CA LYS A 31 4.57 11.01 19.30
C LYS A 31 4.70 12.28 20.15
N GLU A 32 3.59 12.91 20.48
CA GLU A 32 3.57 14.17 21.25
C GLU A 32 4.15 14.00 22.67
N ASN A 33 3.95 12.84 23.28
CA ASN A 33 4.41 12.53 24.63
C ASN A 33 5.70 11.70 24.66
N ASN A 34 6.34 11.47 23.51
CA ASN A 34 7.56 10.64 23.37
C ASN A 34 7.42 9.24 24.02
N MET A 35 6.24 8.65 23.87
CA MET A 35 5.90 7.33 24.44
C MET A 35 6.15 6.21 23.46
N LYS A 36 6.69 5.09 23.93
CA LYS A 36 6.89 3.88 23.12
C LYS A 36 5.76 2.87 23.27
N THR A 37 4.97 3.02 24.31
CA THR A 37 3.85 2.12 24.66
C THR A 37 2.68 2.93 25.20
N LEU A 38 1.48 2.43 24.98
CA LEU A 38 0.23 3.05 25.39
C LEU A 38 -0.65 1.99 26.07
N PRO A 39 -1.05 2.14 27.35
CA PRO A 39 -1.97 1.22 27.99
C PRO A 39 -3.38 1.37 27.41
N VAL A 40 -4.03 0.25 27.12
CA VAL A 40 -5.40 0.19 26.62
C VAL A 40 -6.28 -0.45 27.70
N ALA A 41 -7.34 0.22 28.10
CA ALA A 41 -8.28 -0.26 29.11
C ALA A 41 -9.72 -0.10 28.67
N ASP A 42 -10.60 -0.86 29.30
CA ASP A 42 -12.06 -0.73 29.12
C ASP A 42 -12.61 0.52 29.83
N ALA A 43 -13.93 0.74 29.70
CA ALA A 43 -14.62 1.87 30.33
C ALA A 43 -14.60 1.81 31.88
N ASN A 44 -14.28 0.65 32.44
CA ASN A 44 -14.16 0.44 33.91
C ASN A 44 -12.69 0.52 34.40
N ASN A 45 -11.77 0.97 33.54
CA ASN A 45 -10.34 1.03 33.79
C ASN A 45 -9.66 -0.35 34.00
N HIS A 46 -10.24 -1.44 33.52
CA HIS A 46 -9.55 -2.72 33.46
C HIS A 46 -8.58 -2.73 32.32
N LEU A 47 -7.31 -3.05 32.57
CA LEU A 47 -6.28 -3.13 31.55
C LEU A 47 -6.58 -4.29 30.59
N LEU A 48 -6.77 -3.98 29.32
CA LEU A 48 -6.98 -4.93 28.24
C LEU A 48 -5.65 -5.34 27.57
N GLY A 49 -4.68 -4.42 27.55
CA GLY A 49 -3.37 -4.66 26.95
C GLY A 49 -2.54 -3.39 26.83
N VAL A 50 -1.46 -3.51 26.09
CA VAL A 50 -0.53 -2.42 25.81
C VAL A 50 -0.32 -2.32 24.29
N LEU A 51 -0.54 -1.15 23.73
CA LEU A 51 -0.23 -0.84 22.34
C LEU A 51 1.21 -0.30 22.26
N SER A 52 2.04 -0.92 21.46
CA SER A 52 3.42 -0.47 21.23
C SER A 52 3.59 0.17 19.85
N VAL A 53 4.67 0.95 19.68
CA VAL A 53 5.09 1.44 18.34
C VAL A 53 5.26 0.27 17.37
N SER A 54 5.78 -0.87 17.84
CA SER A 54 5.93 -2.07 17.03
C SER A 54 4.59 -2.59 16.50
N ASN A 55 3.55 -2.62 17.35
CA ASN A 55 2.21 -3.04 16.91
C ASN A 55 1.65 -2.10 15.86
N LEU A 56 1.81 -0.77 16.04
CA LEU A 56 1.39 0.22 15.05
C LEU A 56 2.16 0.04 13.74
N THR A 57 3.48 -0.12 13.81
CA THR A 57 4.33 -0.32 12.64
C THR A 57 3.93 -1.60 11.88
N SER A 58 3.70 -2.72 12.59
CA SER A 58 3.25 -3.96 11.95
C SER A 58 1.90 -3.78 11.26
N CYS A 59 0.94 -3.11 11.92
CA CYS A 59 -0.36 -2.84 11.31
C CYS A 59 -0.23 -1.98 10.05
N TYR A 60 0.62 -0.94 10.06
CA TYR A 60 0.90 -0.15 8.87
C TYR A 60 1.64 -0.95 7.80
N MET A 61 2.58 -1.81 8.17
CA MET A 61 3.28 -2.69 7.21
C MET A 61 2.33 -3.71 6.59
N ASP A 62 1.37 -4.24 7.35
CA ASP A 62 0.33 -5.12 6.82
C ASP A 62 -0.61 -4.39 5.85
N MET A 63 -0.90 -3.11 6.10
CA MET A 63 -1.63 -2.25 5.16
C MET A 63 -0.82 -1.91 3.90
N TRP A 64 0.51 -2.05 3.95
CA TRP A 64 1.43 -1.88 2.83
C TRP A 64 1.81 -3.21 2.19
N ASP A 65 1.10 -4.28 2.51
CA ASP A 65 1.25 -5.56 1.81
C ASP A 65 0.89 -5.35 0.34
N ASN A 66 1.91 -5.36 -0.49
CA ASN A 66 1.76 -5.17 -1.93
C ASN A 66 1.02 -6.32 -2.63
N THR A 67 0.63 -7.35 -1.88
CA THR A 67 -0.19 -8.48 -2.36
C THR A 67 -1.67 -8.36 -1.96
N ILE A 68 -2.11 -7.23 -1.43
CA ILE A 68 -3.47 -7.06 -0.91
C ILE A 68 -4.54 -7.32 -1.97
N LEU A 69 -4.29 -6.92 -3.22
CA LEU A 69 -5.25 -7.13 -4.31
C LEU A 69 -5.42 -8.61 -4.65
N SER A 70 -4.38 -9.44 -4.47
CA SER A 70 -4.48 -10.88 -4.69
C SER A 70 -5.38 -11.57 -3.66
N LYS A 71 -5.46 -11.01 -2.46
CA LYS A 71 -6.28 -11.50 -1.35
C LYS A 71 -7.74 -11.05 -1.47
N SER A 72 -7.97 -9.86 -2.03
CA SER A 72 -9.30 -9.25 -2.14
C SER A 72 -10.10 -9.71 -3.37
N ASN A 73 -9.47 -10.38 -4.35
CA ASN A 73 -10.06 -10.67 -5.66
C ASN A 73 -10.59 -9.41 -6.38
N THR A 74 -9.89 -8.31 -6.23
CA THR A 74 -10.28 -7.02 -6.80
C THR A 74 -10.42 -7.11 -8.33
N THR A 75 -11.51 -6.55 -8.83
CA THR A 75 -11.79 -6.47 -10.27
C THR A 75 -11.20 -5.23 -10.90
N LEU A 76 -11.02 -5.23 -12.23
CA LEU A 76 -10.58 -4.04 -12.97
C LEU A 76 -11.52 -2.85 -12.74
N GLU A 77 -12.82 -3.09 -12.68
CA GLU A 77 -13.83 -2.04 -12.47
C GLU A 77 -13.61 -1.31 -11.13
N ASN A 78 -13.37 -2.05 -10.05
CA ASN A 78 -13.06 -1.44 -8.75
C ASN A 78 -11.77 -0.61 -8.78
N ILE A 79 -10.75 -1.09 -9.50
CA ILE A 79 -9.49 -0.36 -9.66
C ILE A 79 -9.72 0.93 -10.45
N LEU A 80 -10.47 0.88 -11.56
CA LEU A 80 -10.79 2.04 -12.38
C LEU A 80 -11.55 3.11 -11.57
N ASP A 81 -12.56 2.69 -10.81
CA ASP A 81 -13.35 3.60 -9.97
C ASP A 81 -12.48 4.24 -8.88
N THR A 82 -11.75 3.43 -8.13
CA THR A 82 -10.89 3.91 -7.03
C THR A 82 -9.79 4.88 -7.48
N LEU A 83 -9.21 4.64 -8.66
CA LEU A 83 -8.14 5.47 -9.22
C LEU A 83 -8.65 6.58 -10.15
N SER A 84 -9.97 6.70 -10.35
CA SER A 84 -10.54 7.57 -11.38
C SER A 84 -9.85 7.37 -12.74
N ALA A 85 -9.56 6.11 -13.06
CA ALA A 85 -8.73 5.75 -14.20
C ALA A 85 -9.57 5.42 -15.43
N THR A 86 -8.95 5.58 -16.59
CA THR A 86 -9.52 5.22 -17.88
C THR A 86 -8.73 4.07 -18.49
N ALA A 87 -9.42 3.05 -19.01
CA ALA A 87 -8.78 1.95 -19.72
C ALA A 87 -8.35 2.34 -21.12
N CYS A 88 -7.08 2.09 -21.45
CA CYS A 88 -6.54 2.22 -22.80
C CYS A 88 -6.60 0.90 -23.57
N TYR A 89 -6.29 -0.19 -22.89
CA TYR A 89 -6.44 -1.56 -23.40
C TYR A 89 -6.76 -2.51 -22.25
N VAL A 90 -7.68 -3.42 -22.48
CA VAL A 90 -8.11 -4.43 -21.49
C VAL A 90 -7.90 -5.83 -22.06
N ASN A 91 -7.17 -6.66 -21.35
CA ASN A 91 -7.13 -8.10 -21.62
C ASN A 91 -8.34 -8.78 -20.97
N GLU A 92 -9.36 -9.08 -21.76
CA GLU A 92 -10.62 -9.67 -21.29
C GLU A 92 -10.46 -11.07 -20.66
N ALA A 93 -9.34 -11.74 -20.87
CA ALA A 93 -9.04 -13.01 -20.24
C ALA A 93 -8.63 -12.88 -18.77
N VAL A 94 -8.18 -11.69 -18.33
CA VAL A 94 -7.74 -11.41 -16.98
C VAL A 94 -8.89 -10.77 -16.20
N LYS A 95 -9.44 -11.48 -15.22
CA LYS A 95 -10.57 -11.02 -14.40
C LYS A 95 -10.15 -10.47 -13.04
N THR A 96 -9.04 -10.97 -12.50
CA THR A 96 -8.48 -10.57 -11.20
C THR A 96 -6.98 -10.39 -11.31
N PHE A 97 -6.39 -9.67 -10.36
CA PHE A 97 -4.98 -9.27 -10.39
C PHE A 97 -4.23 -9.84 -9.17
N PRO A 98 -3.77 -11.12 -9.24
CA PRO A 98 -3.14 -11.80 -8.10
C PRO A 98 -1.69 -11.41 -7.84
N GLY A 99 -1.08 -10.60 -8.70
CA GLY A 99 0.30 -10.15 -8.55
C GLY A 99 0.48 -9.10 -7.46
N LYS A 100 1.73 -8.86 -7.08
CA LYS A 100 2.06 -7.76 -6.17
C LYS A 100 2.01 -6.41 -6.90
N ILE A 101 1.81 -5.34 -6.12
CA ILE A 101 1.88 -3.97 -6.61
C ILE A 101 3.34 -3.51 -6.55
N VAL A 102 3.85 -3.01 -7.67
CA VAL A 102 5.21 -2.50 -7.81
C VAL A 102 5.16 -1.08 -8.35
N VAL A 103 5.87 -0.15 -7.70
CA VAL A 103 6.05 1.21 -8.19
C VAL A 103 7.36 1.29 -8.97
N SER A 104 7.25 1.56 -10.28
CA SER A 104 8.38 1.66 -11.20
C SER A 104 9.03 3.05 -11.12
N ALA A 105 9.75 3.31 -10.01
CA ALA A 105 10.48 4.56 -9.80
C ALA A 105 11.99 4.43 -10.09
N MET A 106 12.46 3.21 -10.40
CA MET A 106 13.87 2.90 -10.61
C MET A 106 14.27 2.97 -12.08
N ASP A 107 15.59 2.91 -12.35
CA ASP A 107 16.12 2.71 -13.70
C ASP A 107 15.55 1.40 -14.29
N PRO A 108 15.14 1.39 -15.58
CA PRO A 108 14.55 0.21 -16.22
C PRO A 108 15.35 -1.08 -16.07
N LYS A 109 16.70 -0.99 -16.07
CA LYS A 109 17.56 -2.15 -15.89
C LYS A 109 17.50 -2.76 -14.50
N SER A 110 17.43 -1.92 -13.46
CA SER A 110 17.31 -2.38 -12.06
C SER A 110 15.90 -2.85 -11.72
N MET A 111 14.90 -2.34 -12.42
CA MET A 111 13.50 -2.66 -12.23
C MET A 111 13.17 -4.11 -12.64
N VAL A 112 13.83 -4.60 -13.68
CA VAL A 112 13.62 -5.94 -14.26
C VAL A 112 13.83 -7.07 -13.25
N ASP A 113 14.71 -6.89 -12.28
CA ASP A 113 15.03 -7.90 -11.25
C ASP A 113 13.95 -8.00 -10.14
N HIS A 114 13.09 -6.99 -10.01
CA HIS A 114 12.10 -6.90 -8.94
C HIS A 114 10.65 -7.11 -9.41
N ILE A 115 10.42 -7.24 -10.71
CA ILE A 115 9.11 -7.40 -11.32
C ILE A 115 8.96 -8.79 -11.91
N ASN A 116 7.84 -9.44 -11.61
CA ASN A 116 7.48 -10.75 -12.13
C ASN A 116 6.29 -10.66 -13.08
N ALA A 117 6.14 -11.67 -13.93
CA ALA A 117 4.94 -11.83 -14.73
C ALA A 117 3.69 -11.89 -13.83
N GLY A 118 2.65 -11.18 -14.24
CA GLY A 118 1.40 -11.11 -13.47
C GLY A 118 1.36 -10.01 -12.40
N ASP A 119 2.46 -9.31 -12.11
CA ASP A 119 2.47 -8.18 -11.18
C ASP A 119 1.64 -7.00 -11.69
N ILE A 120 1.29 -6.10 -10.80
CA ILE A 120 0.63 -4.82 -11.08
C ILE A 120 1.68 -3.73 -10.99
N ALA A 121 1.91 -2.98 -12.07
CA ALA A 121 2.95 -1.97 -12.11
C ALA A 121 2.40 -0.55 -12.22
N ILE A 122 2.85 0.33 -11.35
CA ILE A 122 2.60 1.78 -11.39
C ILE A 122 3.80 2.45 -12.05
N VAL A 123 3.58 3.18 -13.15
CA VAL A 123 4.64 3.77 -13.97
C VAL A 123 4.25 5.18 -14.40
N GLY A 124 5.24 6.03 -14.65
CA GLY A 124 5.05 7.35 -15.25
C GLY A 124 5.06 7.31 -16.79
N ASP A 125 5.44 8.43 -17.37
CA ASP A 125 5.43 8.71 -18.82
C ASP A 125 6.64 8.14 -19.60
N ARG A 126 7.64 7.58 -18.89
CA ARG A 126 8.84 7.05 -19.58
C ARG A 126 8.52 5.80 -20.37
N GLU A 127 8.55 5.93 -21.68
CA GLU A 127 8.21 4.85 -22.63
C GLU A 127 9.11 3.62 -22.47
N GLU A 128 10.40 3.81 -22.21
CA GLU A 128 11.35 2.72 -21.96
C GLU A 128 10.95 1.86 -20.75
N ALA A 129 10.43 2.49 -19.69
CA ALA A 129 9.95 1.78 -18.51
C ALA A 129 8.65 1.02 -18.83
N GLN A 130 7.76 1.61 -19.63
CA GLN A 130 6.51 0.97 -20.05
C GLN A 130 6.81 -0.27 -20.92
N VAL A 131 7.75 -0.19 -21.87
CA VAL A 131 8.21 -1.34 -22.66
C VAL A 131 8.73 -2.46 -21.77
N ALA A 132 9.63 -2.14 -20.84
CA ALA A 132 10.20 -3.13 -19.93
C ALA A 132 9.14 -3.86 -19.08
N LEU A 133 8.08 -3.16 -18.66
CA LEU A 133 6.96 -3.74 -17.93
C LEU A 133 6.13 -4.69 -18.81
N ILE A 134 5.87 -4.31 -20.05
CA ILE A 134 5.13 -5.13 -21.00
C ILE A 134 5.93 -6.40 -21.33
N ASP A 135 7.23 -6.28 -21.56
CA ASP A 135 8.11 -7.42 -21.82
C ASP A 135 8.14 -8.42 -20.64
N LYS A 136 8.01 -7.92 -19.41
CA LYS A 136 7.87 -8.76 -18.21
C LYS A 136 6.48 -9.38 -18.06
N LYS A 137 5.52 -9.05 -18.92
CA LYS A 137 4.14 -9.55 -18.89
C LYS A 137 3.45 -9.28 -17.54
N VAL A 138 3.54 -8.04 -17.06
CA VAL A 138 2.71 -7.61 -15.93
C VAL A 138 1.23 -7.79 -16.28
N SER A 139 0.38 -8.06 -15.28
CA SER A 139 -1.06 -8.22 -15.53
C SER A 139 -1.76 -6.89 -15.78
N LEU A 140 -1.28 -5.84 -15.11
CA LEU A 140 -1.84 -4.49 -15.17
C LEU A 140 -0.71 -3.45 -15.13
N MET A 141 -0.69 -2.56 -16.09
CA MET A 141 0.15 -1.37 -16.12
C MET A 141 -0.70 -0.12 -15.88
N ILE A 142 -0.42 0.61 -14.82
CA ILE A 142 -1.10 1.84 -14.41
C ILE A 142 -0.19 3.02 -14.73
N VAL A 143 -0.56 3.82 -15.73
CA VAL A 143 0.18 5.01 -16.11
C VAL A 143 -0.37 6.22 -15.36
N THR A 144 0.52 6.94 -14.67
CA THR A 144 0.16 8.04 -13.76
C THR A 144 0.24 9.41 -14.43
N GLY A 145 -0.42 10.42 -13.81
CA GLY A 145 -0.29 11.82 -14.23
C GLY A 145 -1.03 12.18 -15.52
N SER A 146 -2.09 11.46 -15.87
CA SER A 146 -2.86 11.67 -17.12
C SER A 146 -2.05 11.50 -18.40
N HIS A 147 -0.89 10.85 -18.35
CA HIS A 147 -0.06 10.58 -19.52
C HIS A 147 -0.62 9.41 -20.33
N THR A 148 -1.21 9.69 -21.47
CA THR A 148 -1.69 8.64 -22.37
C THR A 148 -0.50 7.97 -23.06
N PRO A 149 -0.32 6.64 -22.94
CA PRO A 149 0.72 5.91 -23.65
C PRO A 149 0.61 6.09 -25.18
N SER A 150 1.74 6.00 -25.89
CA SER A 150 1.76 6.05 -27.34
C SER A 150 1.00 4.84 -27.95
N GLU A 151 0.57 4.96 -29.20
CA GLU A 151 -0.07 3.86 -29.92
C GLU A 151 0.84 2.62 -30.02
N ASN A 152 2.15 2.83 -30.12
CA ASN A 152 3.13 1.75 -30.11
C ASN A 152 3.09 0.96 -28.80
N ILE A 153 3.02 1.65 -27.66
CA ILE A 153 2.89 1.02 -26.34
C ILE A 153 1.57 0.24 -26.22
N ILE A 154 0.47 0.82 -26.67
CA ILE A 154 -0.84 0.14 -26.63
C ILE A 154 -0.85 -1.11 -27.53
N THR A 155 -0.23 -1.03 -28.71
CA THR A 155 -0.09 -2.19 -29.60
C THR A 155 0.75 -3.28 -28.96
N LEU A 156 1.90 -2.93 -28.38
CA LEU A 156 2.79 -3.85 -27.69
C LEU A 156 2.08 -4.51 -26.48
N ALA A 157 1.32 -3.73 -25.72
CA ALA A 157 0.53 -4.23 -24.59
C ALA A 157 -0.52 -5.25 -25.06
N ARG A 158 -1.21 -4.96 -26.17
CA ARG A 158 -2.20 -5.88 -26.76
C ARG A 158 -1.57 -7.19 -27.19
N GLU A 159 -0.42 -7.14 -27.88
CA GLU A 159 0.30 -8.34 -28.33
C GLU A 159 0.79 -9.21 -27.18
N ASN A 160 1.10 -8.61 -26.03
CA ASN A 160 1.58 -9.30 -24.84
C ASN A 160 0.50 -9.56 -23.76
N GLY A 161 -0.75 -9.15 -24.02
CA GLY A 161 -1.87 -9.39 -23.11
C GLY A 161 -1.81 -8.60 -21.79
N VAL A 162 -1.17 -7.42 -21.82
CA VAL A 162 -1.03 -6.53 -20.65
C VAL A 162 -2.15 -5.50 -20.64
N THR A 163 -2.98 -5.49 -19.61
CA THR A 163 -4.00 -4.44 -19.41
C THR A 163 -3.32 -3.10 -19.09
N VAL A 164 -3.76 -2.02 -19.75
CA VAL A 164 -3.20 -0.68 -19.57
C VAL A 164 -4.30 0.31 -19.22
N ILE A 165 -4.12 0.99 -18.08
CA ILE A 165 -5.01 2.06 -17.62
C ILE A 165 -4.23 3.33 -17.34
N VAL A 166 -4.90 4.48 -17.41
CA VAL A 166 -4.33 5.80 -17.11
C VAL A 166 -5.11 6.45 -15.98
N THR A 167 -4.41 6.95 -14.98
CA THR A 167 -4.99 7.70 -13.87
C THR A 167 -4.51 9.14 -13.84
N PRO A 168 -5.33 10.12 -13.41
CA PRO A 168 -4.90 11.51 -13.22
C PRO A 168 -3.97 11.70 -12.02
N HIS A 169 -3.94 10.73 -11.10
CA HIS A 169 -3.11 10.81 -9.90
C HIS A 169 -1.63 10.60 -10.20
N ASP A 170 -0.77 11.18 -9.35
CA ASP A 170 0.65 10.87 -9.33
C ASP A 170 0.94 9.47 -8.78
N SER A 171 2.18 9.00 -8.89
CA SER A 171 2.57 7.65 -8.45
C SER A 171 2.38 7.42 -6.96
N PHE A 172 2.62 8.44 -6.13
CA PHE A 172 2.44 8.32 -4.67
C PHE A 172 0.95 8.19 -4.32
N THR A 173 0.10 9.05 -4.86
CA THR A 173 -1.34 9.01 -4.64
C THR A 173 -1.93 7.71 -5.17
N THR A 174 -1.52 7.27 -6.36
CA THR A 174 -1.95 6.01 -6.96
C THR A 174 -1.60 4.82 -6.08
N SER A 175 -0.36 4.73 -5.59
CA SER A 175 0.07 3.63 -4.72
C SER A 175 -0.70 3.58 -3.39
N ARG A 176 -1.10 4.73 -2.87
CA ARG A 176 -1.90 4.83 -1.65
C ARG A 176 -3.37 4.45 -1.88
N LEU A 177 -3.94 4.84 -3.00
CA LEU A 177 -5.36 4.59 -3.30
C LEU A 177 -5.63 3.16 -3.74
N ILE A 178 -4.73 2.54 -4.52
CA ILE A 178 -4.97 1.22 -5.10
C ILE A 178 -5.20 0.14 -4.04
N VAL A 179 -4.63 0.26 -2.86
CA VAL A 179 -4.83 -0.68 -1.75
C VAL A 179 -6.23 -0.61 -1.14
N GLN A 180 -7.05 0.36 -1.57
CA GLN A 180 -8.44 0.56 -1.12
C GLN A 180 -9.47 0.03 -2.14
N SER A 181 -9.01 -0.46 -3.30
CA SER A 181 -9.88 -0.94 -4.39
C SER A 181 -10.48 -2.35 -4.18
#